data_2ad7dcb6a1f7552f97fd7a040be13d9a
#
_entry.id   2ad7dcb6a1f7552f97fd7a040be13d9a
#
_cell.length_a   1.000
_cell.length_b   1.000
_cell.length_c   1.000
_cell.angle_alpha   90.00
_cell.angle_beta   90.00
_cell.angle_gamma   90.00
#
_symmetry.space_group_name_H-M   'P 1'
#
loop_
_entity.id
_entity.type
_entity.pdbx_description
1 polymer ?
#
loop_
_entity_poly.entity_id
_entity_poly.type
_entity_poly.pdbx_seq_one_letter_code
_entity_poly.pdbx_strand_id
1 'polypeptide(L)'
;MMKNILKGGLVALALIVSSFAAKAQEAGGTLAFLVQPEPPTLASYVSTSGPIGLVMPKVYEGLFDYDNDGKMVPMLAESYDISADGKTVTFKLRKGVRWHDGEPFTSADVKFTILEVLKKVHPRGPNSFREVSRIDTPDDHTAIFHLDNPAPYMMRSFSAYESPMVPMHLLEGQDVKSAPLANNPVGTGPFKFVEWKKGQYIRLDKNEDYWQEGLPYLDRIVGRFIPDASTRTAAMENGEVMYAAYNAIPNIDAVRLKERDDIGVTTDGYSMINPMALIEFNTKEGPFIDPAIRRAISTAIDRRFMIDTIFFGYGKPATSALSSNFKATNLHAEMPNYPENGDVAAANAMLDAAGYARDADGVRMRAVLDIIPYGEDWRRAGEYLKQAMGDIGIEIELRYEDVPTWLKRVYHNYDFEMNVNYF
;
A
#
# COMPACT_ATOMS: atom_id res chain seq x y z
N MET A 1 33.88 -4.44 -83.44
CA MET A 1 33.97 -2.98 -83.28
C MET A 1 33.02 -2.50 -82.24
N MET A 2 33.44 -1.62 -81.43
CA MET A 2 32.76 -0.87 -80.35
C MET A 2 32.78 -1.54 -78.97
N LYS A 3 33.65 -0.98 -78.16
CA LYS A 3 33.79 -1.13 -76.71
C LYS A 3 32.69 -0.36 -75.99
N ASN A 4 32.00 -1.00 -75.08
CA ASN A 4 31.21 -0.30 -74.08
C ASN A 4 31.88 -0.43 -72.72
N ILE A 5 32.21 0.71 -72.15
CA ILE A 5 32.80 0.90 -70.85
C ILE A 5 31.63 0.92 -69.80
N LEU A 6 31.60 -0.06 -68.92
CA LEU A 6 30.73 0.04 -67.74
C LEU A 6 31.44 0.86 -66.68
N LYS A 7 30.88 1.99 -66.29
CA LYS A 7 31.23 2.78 -65.12
C LYS A 7 30.46 2.19 -63.91
N GLY A 8 31.18 1.51 -63.04
CA GLY A 8 30.64 1.12 -61.74
C GLY A 8 30.60 2.32 -60.79
N GLY A 9 29.41 2.70 -60.39
CA GLY A 9 29.21 3.67 -59.30
C GLY A 9 29.15 2.92 -57.95
N LEU A 10 30.14 3.13 -57.08
CA LEU A 10 30.08 2.72 -55.71
C LEU A 10 29.13 3.66 -54.95
N VAL A 11 27.98 3.16 -54.54
CA VAL A 11 27.09 3.84 -53.58
C VAL A 11 27.56 3.46 -52.17
N ALA A 12 28.26 4.33 -51.50
CA ALA A 12 28.61 4.21 -50.10
C ALA A 12 27.35 4.48 -49.27
N LEU A 13 26.74 3.43 -48.74
CA LEU A 13 25.64 3.49 -47.78
C LEU A 13 26.20 3.87 -46.41
N ALA A 14 26.16 5.13 -46.03
CA ALA A 14 26.52 5.61 -44.70
C ALA A 14 25.42 5.18 -43.72
N LEU A 15 25.64 4.10 -42.95
CA LEU A 15 24.85 3.74 -41.80
C LEU A 15 25.05 4.78 -40.69
N ILE A 16 24.12 5.72 -40.57
CA ILE A 16 24.02 6.58 -39.39
C ILE A 16 23.50 5.72 -38.26
N VAL A 17 24.41 5.17 -37.48
CA VAL A 17 24.09 4.58 -36.17
C VAL A 17 23.77 5.73 -35.24
N SER A 18 22.51 6.09 -35.12
CA SER A 18 22.03 6.97 -34.05
C SER A 18 22.22 6.23 -32.73
N SER A 19 23.37 6.47 -32.10
CA SER A 19 23.58 6.08 -30.71
C SER A 19 22.59 6.86 -29.87
N PHE A 20 21.47 6.24 -29.50
CA PHE A 20 20.74 6.67 -28.32
C PHE A 20 21.70 6.49 -27.14
N ALA A 21 22.46 7.53 -26.81
CA ALA A 21 23.14 7.60 -25.53
C ALA A 21 22.03 7.55 -24.49
N ALA A 22 21.83 6.38 -23.88
CA ALA A 22 21.10 6.30 -22.63
C ALA A 22 21.78 7.33 -21.71
N LYS A 23 21.08 8.39 -21.31
CA LYS A 23 21.59 9.32 -20.30
C LYS A 23 22.01 8.45 -19.13
N ALA A 24 23.30 8.42 -18.83
CA ALA A 24 23.78 7.75 -17.62
C ALA A 24 23.01 8.37 -16.45
N GLN A 25 22.45 7.51 -15.63
CA GLN A 25 21.70 7.94 -14.47
C GLN A 25 22.66 8.65 -13.53
N GLU A 26 22.44 9.94 -13.27
CA GLU A 26 23.32 10.73 -12.41
C GLU A 26 23.13 10.23 -10.97
N ALA A 27 24.26 9.88 -10.31
CA ALA A 27 24.26 9.52 -8.91
C ALA A 27 24.39 10.78 -8.05
N GLY A 28 23.80 10.72 -6.85
CA GLY A 28 23.85 11.81 -5.87
C GLY A 28 22.52 12.51 -5.66
N GLY A 29 22.54 13.50 -4.79
CA GLY A 29 21.42 14.38 -4.51
C GLY A 29 20.45 13.86 -3.43
N THR A 30 19.46 14.70 -3.14
CA THR A 30 18.44 14.44 -2.12
C THR A 30 17.05 14.45 -2.74
N LEU A 31 16.26 13.42 -2.50
CA LEU A 31 14.83 13.39 -2.80
C LEU A 31 14.04 13.82 -1.56
N ALA A 32 13.36 14.96 -1.66
CA ALA A 32 12.33 15.35 -0.69
C ALA A 32 10.96 14.91 -1.18
N PHE A 33 10.20 14.18 -0.36
CA PHE A 33 8.87 13.71 -0.72
C PHE A 33 7.85 13.88 0.41
N LEU A 34 6.57 13.96 0.06
CA LEU A 34 5.51 14.07 1.04
C LEU A 34 5.19 12.72 1.70
N VAL A 35 5.06 12.73 3.00
CA VAL A 35 4.51 11.63 3.79
C VAL A 35 3.31 12.17 4.57
N GLN A 36 2.12 11.73 4.20
CA GLN A 36 0.87 12.21 4.77
C GLN A 36 -0.07 11.03 5.04
N PRO A 37 -0.58 10.93 6.28
CA PRO A 37 -0.17 11.63 7.49
C PRO A 37 1.21 11.19 8.00
N GLU A 38 1.73 11.84 9.05
CA GLU A 38 2.94 11.36 9.75
C GLU A 38 2.71 9.94 10.27
N PRO A 39 3.67 9.00 10.09
CA PRO A 39 3.52 7.65 10.59
C PRO A 39 3.51 7.62 12.13
N PRO A 40 2.62 6.80 12.76
CA PRO A 40 2.56 6.70 14.21
C PRO A 40 3.79 5.99 14.82
N THR A 41 4.45 5.14 14.03
CA THR A 41 5.65 4.38 14.38
C THR A 41 6.47 4.11 13.13
N LEU A 42 7.75 3.71 13.28
CA LEU A 42 8.58 3.21 12.18
C LEU A 42 8.68 1.67 12.18
N ALA A 43 8.04 1.00 13.13
CA ALA A 43 8.01 -0.45 13.22
C ALA A 43 7.02 -1.06 12.20
N SER A 44 7.42 -1.19 10.94
CA SER A 44 6.60 -1.81 9.89
C SER A 44 6.26 -3.27 10.18
N TYR A 45 7.02 -3.94 11.02
CA TYR A 45 6.76 -5.29 11.49
C TYR A 45 5.62 -5.41 12.53
N VAL A 46 5.06 -4.29 13.01
CA VAL A 46 3.87 -4.27 13.90
C VAL A 46 2.72 -3.44 13.34
N SER A 47 2.89 -2.76 12.22
CA SER A 47 1.85 -1.91 11.64
C SER A 47 1.95 -1.85 10.12
N THR A 48 0.80 -1.93 9.45
CA THR A 48 0.67 -1.88 7.99
C THR A 48 0.05 -0.57 7.51
N SER A 49 0.13 0.51 8.31
CA SER A 49 -0.42 1.80 7.88
C SER A 49 0.31 2.36 6.66
N GLY A 50 -0.45 3.01 5.76
CA GLY A 50 0.07 3.54 4.49
C GLY A 50 1.33 4.43 4.64
N PRO A 51 1.36 5.40 5.59
CA PRO A 51 2.54 6.24 5.79
C PRO A 51 3.82 5.47 6.15
N ILE A 52 3.70 4.37 6.92
CA ILE A 52 4.83 3.49 7.22
C ILE A 52 5.31 2.81 5.93
N GLY A 53 4.37 2.32 5.11
CA GLY A 53 4.66 1.70 3.82
C GLY A 53 5.34 2.62 2.81
N LEU A 54 5.18 3.94 2.94
CA LEU A 54 5.89 4.91 2.10
C LEU A 54 7.37 5.05 2.48
N VAL A 55 7.74 4.82 3.73
CA VAL A 55 9.10 5.09 4.24
C VAL A 55 9.89 3.81 4.47
N MET A 56 9.33 2.85 5.19
CA MET A 56 10.08 1.71 5.72
C MET A 56 10.57 0.69 4.69
N PRO A 57 9.93 0.46 3.53
CA PRO A 57 10.49 -0.40 2.48
C PRO A 57 11.79 0.13 1.84
N LYS A 58 12.26 1.29 2.24
CA LYS A 58 13.59 1.83 1.87
C LYS A 58 14.67 1.45 2.87
N VAL A 59 14.26 1.04 4.07
CA VAL A 59 15.10 0.62 5.19
C VAL A 59 15.10 -0.90 5.35
N TYR A 60 13.91 -1.51 5.34
CA TYR A 60 13.74 -2.96 5.43
C TYR A 60 13.51 -3.58 4.06
N GLU A 61 13.93 -4.82 3.89
CA GLU A 61 13.65 -5.62 2.70
C GLU A 61 12.90 -6.90 3.08
N GLY A 62 12.17 -7.44 2.09
CA GLY A 62 11.55 -8.76 2.15
C GLY A 62 12.44 -9.83 1.50
N LEU A 63 11.99 -11.09 1.55
CA LEU A 63 12.65 -12.15 0.78
C LEU A 63 12.48 -11.95 -0.72
N PHE A 64 11.36 -11.39 -1.13
CA PHE A 64 11.01 -11.02 -2.51
C PHE A 64 10.38 -9.64 -2.53
N ASP A 65 10.23 -9.08 -3.71
CA ASP A 65 9.43 -7.87 -3.99
C ASP A 65 8.65 -8.07 -5.29
N TYR A 66 8.00 -7.02 -5.79
CA TYR A 66 7.23 -7.04 -7.02
C TYR A 66 7.70 -5.95 -7.98
N ASP A 67 7.78 -6.30 -9.26
CA ASP A 67 7.99 -5.31 -10.32
C ASP A 67 6.66 -4.56 -10.65
N ASN A 68 6.76 -3.62 -11.59
CA ASN A 68 5.61 -2.79 -12.00
C ASN A 68 4.48 -3.61 -12.66
N ASP A 69 4.76 -4.82 -13.12
CA ASP A 69 3.77 -5.74 -13.70
C ASP A 69 3.15 -6.66 -12.62
N GLY A 70 3.55 -6.51 -11.35
CA GLY A 70 3.14 -7.35 -10.24
C GLY A 70 3.77 -8.74 -10.23
N LYS A 71 4.87 -8.93 -10.97
CA LYS A 71 5.65 -10.16 -10.96
C LYS A 71 6.61 -10.15 -9.78
N MET A 72 6.65 -11.24 -9.04
CA MET A 72 7.56 -11.43 -7.92
C MET A 72 9.02 -11.47 -8.40
N VAL A 73 9.87 -10.65 -7.76
CA VAL A 73 11.31 -10.55 -8.04
C VAL A 73 12.14 -10.91 -6.81
N PRO A 74 13.31 -11.58 -6.99
CA PRO A 74 14.20 -11.94 -5.89
C PRO A 74 14.81 -10.71 -5.20
N MET A 75 14.78 -10.72 -3.85
CA MET A 75 15.46 -9.73 -3.00
C MET A 75 16.42 -10.43 -2.06
N LEU A 76 16.13 -10.55 -0.76
CA LEU A 76 16.98 -11.25 0.21
C LEU A 76 17.04 -12.76 -0.03
N ALA A 77 16.04 -13.34 -0.70
CA ALA A 77 16.13 -14.68 -1.26
C ALA A 77 16.42 -14.63 -2.77
N GLU A 78 17.35 -15.45 -3.24
CA GLU A 78 17.67 -15.59 -4.66
C GLU A 78 16.68 -16.49 -5.39
N SER A 79 16.17 -17.50 -4.69
CA SER A 79 15.20 -18.46 -5.22
C SER A 79 14.45 -19.17 -4.12
N TYR A 80 13.40 -19.88 -4.53
CA TYR A 80 12.70 -20.83 -3.68
C TYR A 80 12.35 -22.10 -4.44
N ASP A 81 12.13 -23.19 -3.70
CA ASP A 81 11.63 -24.47 -4.18
C ASP A 81 10.46 -24.96 -3.32
N ILE A 82 9.44 -25.51 -3.95
CA ILE A 82 8.26 -26.03 -3.25
C ILE A 82 8.22 -27.54 -3.48
N SER A 83 8.13 -28.33 -2.40
CA SER A 83 7.99 -29.79 -2.47
C SER A 83 6.72 -30.21 -3.23
N ALA A 84 6.72 -31.42 -3.80
CA ALA A 84 5.61 -31.91 -4.60
C ALA A 84 4.27 -31.97 -3.84
N ASP A 85 4.29 -32.16 -2.52
CA ASP A 85 3.11 -32.13 -1.66
C ASP A 85 2.71 -30.70 -1.20
N GLY A 86 3.49 -29.67 -1.58
CA GLY A 86 3.25 -28.27 -1.24
C GLY A 86 3.48 -27.93 0.23
N LYS A 87 4.05 -28.85 1.03
CA LYS A 87 4.20 -28.67 2.50
C LYS A 87 5.58 -28.24 2.94
N THR A 88 6.52 -28.15 2.03
CA THR A 88 7.87 -27.65 2.32
C THR A 88 8.22 -26.58 1.31
N VAL A 89 8.68 -25.42 1.78
CA VAL A 89 9.20 -24.34 0.94
C VAL A 89 10.63 -24.04 1.39
N THR A 90 11.58 -24.24 0.48
CA THR A 90 13.01 -23.99 0.73
C THR A 90 13.42 -22.69 0.06
N PHE A 91 13.88 -21.73 0.85
CA PHE A 91 14.44 -20.47 0.36
C PHE A 91 15.96 -20.53 0.36
N LYS A 92 16.57 -20.08 -0.75
CA LYS A 92 18.00 -19.84 -0.83
C LYS A 92 18.26 -18.35 -0.66
N LEU A 93 18.96 -18.00 0.41
CA LEU A 93 19.20 -16.62 0.79
C LEU A 93 20.44 -16.07 0.13
N ARG A 94 20.43 -14.80 -0.17
CA ARG A 94 21.55 -14.05 -0.75
C ARG A 94 22.71 -14.00 0.22
N LYS A 95 23.92 -14.21 -0.31
CA LYS A 95 25.16 -14.13 0.46
C LYS A 95 25.69 -12.70 0.51
N GLY A 96 26.40 -12.36 1.58
CA GLY A 96 27.08 -11.08 1.72
C GLY A 96 26.18 -9.90 2.10
N VAL A 97 24.87 -10.14 2.33
CA VAL A 97 23.96 -9.11 2.83
C VAL A 97 24.29 -8.82 4.30
N ARG A 98 24.32 -7.53 4.64
CA ARG A 98 24.53 -7.04 6.00
C ARG A 98 23.41 -6.13 6.46
N TRP A 99 23.11 -6.18 7.74
CA TRP A 99 22.31 -5.18 8.43
C TRP A 99 23.04 -3.82 8.42
N HIS A 100 22.32 -2.75 8.60
CA HIS A 100 22.88 -1.38 8.60
C HIS A 100 23.94 -1.14 9.70
N ASP A 101 23.95 -1.93 10.74
CA ASP A 101 24.94 -1.93 11.82
C ASP A 101 26.16 -2.81 11.54
N GLY A 102 26.17 -3.52 10.39
CA GLY A 102 27.28 -4.31 9.92
C GLY A 102 27.20 -5.81 10.21
N GLU A 103 26.24 -6.26 11.04
CA GLU A 103 26.05 -7.69 11.31
C GLU A 103 25.53 -8.42 10.06
N PRO A 104 25.87 -9.71 9.85
CA PRO A 104 25.43 -10.45 8.69
C PRO A 104 23.91 -10.78 8.78
N PHE A 105 23.22 -10.70 7.64
CA PHE A 105 21.87 -11.25 7.50
C PHE A 105 21.95 -12.77 7.25
N THR A 106 21.19 -13.54 8.01
CA THR A 106 21.22 -15.00 7.96
C THR A 106 19.82 -15.63 7.98
N SER A 107 19.74 -16.93 7.77
CA SER A 107 18.52 -17.72 7.88
C SER A 107 17.90 -17.70 9.29
N ALA A 108 18.72 -17.44 10.33
CA ALA A 108 18.25 -17.28 11.69
C ALA A 108 17.34 -16.04 11.83
N ASP A 109 17.70 -14.93 11.15
CA ASP A 109 16.86 -13.72 11.10
C ASP A 109 15.53 -13.99 10.42
N VAL A 110 15.51 -14.76 9.33
CA VAL A 110 14.28 -15.17 8.64
C VAL A 110 13.37 -15.97 9.58
N LYS A 111 13.93 -17.00 10.24
CA LYS A 111 13.21 -17.83 11.21
C LYS A 111 12.63 -16.98 12.33
N PHE A 112 13.44 -16.12 12.93
CA PHE A 112 13.03 -15.22 14.01
C PHE A 112 11.92 -14.27 13.54
N THR A 113 12.13 -13.60 12.41
CA THR A 113 11.14 -12.67 11.84
C THR A 113 9.79 -13.32 11.66
N ILE A 114 9.74 -14.50 11.04
CA ILE A 114 8.47 -15.16 10.74
C ILE A 114 7.80 -15.69 12.00
N LEU A 115 8.52 -16.48 12.83
CA LEU A 115 7.92 -17.21 13.92
C LEU A 115 7.73 -16.37 15.19
N GLU A 116 8.68 -15.47 15.48
CA GLU A 116 8.68 -14.73 16.75
C GLU A 116 8.07 -13.33 16.61
N VAL A 117 8.12 -12.73 15.40
CA VAL A 117 7.62 -11.38 15.18
C VAL A 117 6.32 -11.39 14.35
N LEU A 118 6.37 -11.76 13.07
CA LEU A 118 5.22 -11.57 12.18
C LEU A 118 4.02 -12.43 12.57
N LYS A 119 4.21 -13.68 12.90
CA LYS A 119 3.11 -14.56 13.37
C LYS A 119 2.47 -14.10 14.68
N LYS A 120 3.19 -13.31 15.49
CA LYS A 120 2.71 -12.92 16.83
C LYS A 120 2.13 -11.52 16.88
N VAL A 121 2.70 -10.56 16.18
CA VAL A 121 2.37 -9.15 16.38
C VAL A 121 2.02 -8.38 15.11
N HIS A 122 2.37 -8.88 13.91
CA HIS A 122 2.04 -8.21 12.66
C HIS A 122 0.55 -8.31 12.35
N PRO A 123 -0.14 -7.24 11.89
CA PRO A 123 -1.59 -7.27 11.67
C PRO A 123 -2.07 -8.38 10.72
N ARG A 124 -1.30 -8.72 9.71
CA ARG A 124 -1.61 -9.77 8.71
C ARG A 124 -0.82 -11.06 8.88
N GLY A 125 0.30 -11.01 9.60
CA GLY A 125 1.24 -12.13 9.77
C GLY A 125 0.61 -13.42 10.31
N PRO A 126 -0.26 -13.39 11.34
CA PRO A 126 -0.94 -14.58 11.83
C PRO A 126 -1.73 -15.32 10.76
N ASN A 127 -2.32 -14.61 9.81
CA ASN A 127 -3.07 -15.20 8.68
C ASN A 127 -2.14 -15.62 7.54
N SER A 128 -1.17 -14.77 7.16
CA SER A 128 -0.24 -15.03 6.06
C SER A 128 0.63 -16.26 6.31
N PHE A 129 1.06 -16.45 7.55
CA PHE A 129 1.97 -17.53 7.96
C PHE A 129 1.32 -18.58 8.87
N ARG A 130 -0.02 -18.68 8.92
CA ARG A 130 -0.72 -19.60 9.82
C ARG A 130 -0.28 -21.05 9.64
N GLU A 131 -0.05 -21.48 8.41
CA GLU A 131 0.32 -22.87 8.08
C GLU A 131 1.80 -23.18 8.37
N VAL A 132 2.64 -22.16 8.62
CA VAL A 132 4.04 -22.38 8.96
C VAL A 132 4.15 -22.91 10.38
N SER A 133 4.47 -24.20 10.53
CA SER A 133 4.63 -24.85 11.82
C SER A 133 6.06 -24.78 12.36
N ARG A 134 7.05 -24.82 11.46
CA ARG A 134 8.47 -24.83 11.80
C ARG A 134 9.31 -24.24 10.66
N ILE A 135 10.44 -23.64 11.01
CA ILE A 135 11.48 -23.23 10.05
C ILE A 135 12.81 -23.83 10.51
N ASP A 136 13.43 -24.62 9.64
CA ASP A 136 14.78 -25.15 9.84
C ASP A 136 15.78 -24.24 9.12
N THR A 137 16.93 -24.04 9.75
CA THR A 137 18.03 -23.20 9.25
C THR A 137 19.31 -24.04 9.25
N PRO A 138 19.49 -24.96 8.29
CA PRO A 138 20.61 -25.90 8.27
C PRO A 138 21.96 -25.22 8.05
N ASP A 139 21.96 -24.03 7.46
CA ASP A 139 23.09 -23.14 7.25
C ASP A 139 22.60 -21.69 7.19
N ASP A 140 23.53 -20.71 7.18
CA ASP A 140 23.23 -19.27 7.22
C ASP A 140 22.44 -18.77 6.00
N HIS A 141 22.39 -19.54 4.92
CA HIS A 141 21.78 -19.11 3.65
C HIS A 141 20.65 -20.02 3.15
N THR A 142 20.15 -20.90 4.01
CA THR A 142 19.03 -21.79 3.69
C THR A 142 17.98 -21.74 4.78
N ALA A 143 16.74 -21.35 4.44
CA ALA A 143 15.60 -21.39 5.32
C ALA A 143 14.54 -22.36 4.75
N ILE A 144 14.18 -23.41 5.53
CA ILE A 144 13.25 -24.46 5.13
C ILE A 144 11.97 -24.31 5.97
N PHE A 145 10.90 -23.87 5.33
CA PHE A 145 9.58 -23.70 5.94
C PHE A 145 8.82 -25.01 5.84
N HIS A 146 8.33 -25.51 6.97
CA HIS A 146 7.44 -26.66 7.06
C HIS A 146 6.02 -26.18 7.32
N LEU A 147 5.08 -26.62 6.51
CA LEU A 147 3.69 -26.21 6.51
C LEU A 147 2.79 -27.37 6.94
N ASP A 148 1.78 -27.08 7.75
CA ASP A 148 0.75 -28.06 8.12
C ASP A 148 -0.11 -28.42 6.90
N ASN A 149 -0.46 -27.42 6.09
CA ASN A 149 -1.17 -27.57 4.81
C ASN A 149 -0.51 -26.73 3.71
N PRO A 150 -0.68 -27.09 2.42
CA PRO A 150 -0.21 -26.26 1.31
C PRO A 150 -0.79 -24.84 1.36
N ALA A 151 0.07 -23.82 1.27
CA ALA A 151 -0.30 -22.41 1.42
C ALA A 151 0.26 -21.54 0.29
N PRO A 152 -0.20 -21.70 -0.96
CA PRO A 152 0.33 -20.94 -2.09
C PRO A 152 0.13 -19.43 -1.94
N TYR A 153 -0.88 -19.00 -1.19
CA TYR A 153 -1.14 -17.58 -0.89
C TYR A 153 0.00 -16.93 -0.10
N MET A 154 0.73 -17.69 0.72
CA MET A 154 1.86 -17.21 1.53
C MET A 154 2.95 -16.57 0.66
N MET A 155 3.17 -17.08 -0.57
CA MET A 155 4.20 -16.56 -1.47
C MET A 155 4.02 -15.09 -1.82
N ARG A 156 2.81 -14.57 -1.76
CA ARG A 156 2.53 -13.15 -1.99
C ARG A 156 2.84 -12.24 -0.81
N SER A 157 3.19 -12.80 0.34
CA SER A 157 3.41 -12.06 1.59
C SER A 157 4.89 -11.75 1.89
N PHE A 158 5.81 -11.97 0.96
CA PHE A 158 7.25 -11.83 1.23
C PHE A 158 7.88 -10.50 0.79
N SER A 159 7.08 -9.50 0.38
CA SER A 159 7.59 -8.15 0.11
C SER A 159 7.96 -7.40 1.39
N ALA A 160 8.77 -6.38 1.28
CA ALA A 160 9.16 -5.52 2.41
C ALA A 160 7.96 -4.88 3.14
N TYR A 161 6.85 -4.63 2.42
CA TYR A 161 5.64 -4.06 3.00
C TYR A 161 4.86 -5.07 3.85
N GLU A 162 4.82 -6.34 3.42
CA GLU A 162 4.07 -7.41 4.10
C GLU A 162 4.91 -8.16 5.13
N SER A 163 6.19 -8.31 4.87
CA SER A 163 7.11 -9.12 5.67
C SER A 163 8.51 -8.50 5.70
N PRO A 164 8.64 -7.33 6.35
CA PRO A 164 9.96 -6.74 6.56
C PRO A 164 10.81 -7.69 7.40
N MET A 165 11.98 -8.10 6.89
CA MET A 165 12.94 -8.86 7.68
C MET A 165 13.54 -7.95 8.74
N VAL A 166 13.64 -8.46 9.97
CA VAL A 166 14.14 -7.70 11.12
C VAL A 166 15.34 -8.41 11.78
N PRO A 167 16.31 -7.64 12.31
CA PRO A 167 17.53 -8.18 12.91
C PRO A 167 17.22 -8.89 14.24
N MET A 168 17.44 -10.21 14.26
CA MET A 168 17.22 -11.02 15.47
C MET A 168 18.07 -10.50 16.64
N HIS A 169 19.34 -10.16 16.41
CA HIS A 169 20.27 -9.72 17.44
C HIS A 169 19.84 -8.43 18.18
N LEU A 170 18.94 -7.60 17.58
CA LEU A 170 18.42 -6.40 18.21
C LEU A 170 17.05 -6.59 18.86
N LEU A 171 16.32 -7.66 18.54
CA LEU A 171 14.95 -7.87 19.01
C LEU A 171 14.78 -9.09 19.91
N GLU A 172 15.70 -10.08 19.86
CA GLU A 172 15.59 -11.28 20.67
C GLU A 172 15.58 -10.94 22.16
N GLY A 173 14.59 -11.49 22.87
CA GLY A 173 14.41 -11.23 24.31
C GLY A 173 13.80 -9.89 24.68
N GLN A 174 13.41 -9.07 23.69
CA GLN A 174 12.76 -7.77 23.92
C GLN A 174 11.27 -7.81 23.60
N ASP A 175 10.51 -6.86 24.14
CA ASP A 175 9.18 -6.56 23.63
C ASP A 175 9.28 -5.86 22.28
N VAL A 176 9.00 -6.58 21.21
CA VAL A 176 9.16 -6.09 19.83
C VAL A 176 8.36 -4.84 19.50
N LYS A 177 7.28 -4.55 20.26
CA LYS A 177 6.43 -3.36 20.03
C LYS A 177 7.05 -2.09 20.59
N SER A 178 7.84 -2.21 21.65
CA SER A 178 8.46 -1.09 22.38
C SER A 178 9.99 -1.06 22.29
N ALA A 179 10.60 -2.03 21.61
CA ALA A 179 12.05 -2.08 21.42
C ALA A 179 12.59 -0.79 20.77
N PRO A 180 13.85 -0.39 21.05
CA PRO A 180 14.47 0.78 20.42
C PRO A 180 14.40 0.77 18.89
N LEU A 181 14.41 -0.41 18.27
CA LEU A 181 14.25 -0.60 16.82
C LEU A 181 12.97 0.01 16.26
N ALA A 182 11.90 0.12 17.05
CA ALA A 182 10.64 0.74 16.64
C ALA A 182 10.75 2.22 16.26
N ASN A 183 11.76 2.91 16.77
CA ASN A 183 12.02 4.32 16.48
C ASN A 183 13.39 4.58 15.83
N ASN A 184 14.30 3.60 15.87
CA ASN A 184 15.62 3.64 15.25
C ASN A 184 15.79 2.39 14.37
N PRO A 185 15.11 2.32 13.22
CA PRO A 185 15.09 1.12 12.40
C PRO A 185 16.47 0.79 11.82
N VAL A 186 16.85 -0.49 11.93
CA VAL A 186 18.03 -1.10 11.34
C VAL A 186 17.54 -2.18 10.38
N GLY A 187 17.79 -2.02 9.10
CA GLY A 187 17.39 -2.92 8.02
C GLY A 187 18.56 -3.36 7.17
N THR A 188 18.28 -3.98 6.04
CA THR A 188 19.25 -4.38 5.01
C THR A 188 19.17 -3.50 3.76
N GLY A 189 18.17 -2.59 3.73
CA GLY A 189 17.77 -1.85 2.54
C GLY A 189 18.76 -0.78 2.05
N PRO A 190 18.42 -0.15 0.92
CA PRO A 190 19.30 0.81 0.26
C PRO A 190 19.54 2.10 1.04
N PHE A 191 18.72 2.40 2.04
CA PHE A 191 18.86 3.60 2.85
C PHE A 191 18.88 3.27 4.34
N LYS A 192 19.80 3.92 5.06
CA LYS A 192 19.95 3.86 6.52
C LYS A 192 19.12 4.96 7.19
N PHE A 193 18.41 4.64 8.26
CA PHE A 193 17.73 5.61 9.08
C PHE A 193 18.76 6.52 9.78
N VAL A 194 18.48 7.82 9.80
CA VAL A 194 19.32 8.81 10.47
C VAL A 194 18.58 9.48 11.61
N GLU A 195 17.42 10.07 11.33
CA GLU A 195 16.63 10.75 12.34
C GLU A 195 15.15 10.86 11.96
N TRP A 196 14.32 10.95 12.97
CA TRP A 196 12.91 11.31 12.88
C TRP A 196 12.63 12.52 13.74
N LYS A 197 12.48 13.68 13.13
CA LYS A 197 12.06 14.89 13.77
C LYS A 197 10.55 15.00 13.73
N LYS A 198 9.90 14.61 14.82
CA LYS A 198 8.45 14.56 14.93
C LYS A 198 7.78 15.85 14.46
N GLY A 199 6.70 15.71 13.68
CA GLY A 199 5.97 16.82 13.07
C GLY A 199 6.69 17.54 11.93
N GLN A 200 7.90 17.12 11.53
CA GLN A 200 8.67 17.80 10.51
C GLN A 200 9.15 16.86 9.39
N TYR A 201 9.95 15.85 9.70
CA TYR A 201 10.50 14.94 8.68
C TYR A 201 11.11 13.66 9.26
N ILE A 202 11.26 12.68 8.36
CA ILE A 202 12.16 11.51 8.51
C ILE A 202 13.29 11.66 7.50
N ARG A 203 14.54 11.45 7.94
CA ARG A 203 15.72 11.45 7.09
C ARG A 203 16.33 10.06 7.00
N LEU A 204 16.59 9.64 5.77
CA LEU A 204 17.30 8.43 5.43
C LEU A 204 18.50 8.80 4.56
N ASP A 205 19.70 8.30 4.89
CA ASP A 205 20.90 8.49 4.07
C ASP A 205 21.27 7.17 3.36
N LYS A 206 21.98 7.26 2.26
CA LYS A 206 22.45 6.14 1.45
C LYS A 206 23.13 5.08 2.31
N ASN A 207 22.85 3.82 2.05
CA ASN A 207 23.62 2.70 2.54
C ASN A 207 24.78 2.43 1.57
N GLU A 208 25.99 2.85 1.91
CA GLU A 208 27.18 2.66 1.07
C GLU A 208 27.57 1.19 0.93
N ASP A 209 27.15 0.34 1.88
CA ASP A 209 27.41 -1.11 1.90
C ASP A 209 26.23 -1.92 1.35
N TYR A 210 25.37 -1.29 0.52
CA TYR A 210 24.20 -1.97 -0.01
C TYR A 210 24.60 -3.12 -0.94
N TRP A 211 23.99 -4.27 -0.79
CA TRP A 211 24.35 -5.50 -1.48
C TRP A 211 24.12 -5.46 -3.01
N GLN A 212 23.26 -4.54 -3.52
CA GLN A 212 23.11 -4.30 -4.96
C GLN A 212 24.13 -3.26 -5.40
N GLU A 213 25.13 -3.70 -6.15
CA GLU A 213 26.21 -2.84 -6.66
C GLU A 213 25.66 -1.64 -7.47
N GLY A 214 26.18 -0.45 -7.20
CA GLY A 214 25.79 0.79 -7.87
C GLY A 214 24.49 1.41 -7.37
N LEU A 215 23.81 0.80 -6.42
CA LEU A 215 22.58 1.33 -5.81
C LEU A 215 22.81 1.71 -4.34
N PRO A 216 21.96 2.59 -3.78
CA PRO A 216 21.03 3.48 -4.48
C PRO A 216 21.76 4.62 -5.20
N TYR A 217 21.11 5.26 -6.18
CA TYR A 217 21.67 6.44 -6.87
C TYR A 217 21.66 7.69 -5.99
N LEU A 218 20.58 7.90 -5.21
CA LEU A 218 20.42 9.07 -4.34
C LEU A 218 21.30 8.95 -3.09
N ASP A 219 21.84 10.09 -2.63
CA ASP A 219 22.56 10.17 -1.36
C ASP A 219 21.64 10.20 -0.16
N ARG A 220 20.41 10.73 -0.35
CA ARG A 220 19.49 11.00 0.76
C ARG A 220 18.03 10.98 0.30
N ILE A 221 17.16 10.56 1.21
CA ILE A 221 15.72 10.73 1.12
C ILE A 221 15.22 11.45 2.37
N VAL A 222 14.33 12.45 2.18
CA VAL A 222 13.69 13.19 3.26
C VAL A 222 12.17 13.10 3.08
N GLY A 223 11.51 12.36 3.96
CA GLY A 223 10.04 12.32 4.04
C GLY A 223 9.53 13.51 4.85
N ARG A 224 8.86 14.48 4.21
CA ARG A 224 8.37 15.70 4.83
C ARG A 224 6.94 15.53 5.34
N PHE A 225 6.68 15.99 6.56
CA PHE A 225 5.34 16.06 7.14
C PHE A 225 4.84 17.49 7.05
N ILE A 226 3.83 17.73 6.23
CA ILE A 226 3.20 19.04 6.05
C ILE A 226 1.69 18.84 6.27
N PRO A 227 1.15 19.19 7.46
CA PRO A 227 -0.25 18.90 7.79
C PRO A 227 -1.26 19.61 6.90
N ASP A 228 -1.01 20.88 6.58
CA ASP A 228 -1.92 21.71 5.78
C ASP A 228 -1.83 21.38 4.28
N ALA A 229 -2.98 21.13 3.65
CA ALA A 229 -3.07 20.69 2.26
C ALA A 229 -2.58 21.76 1.27
N SER A 230 -2.92 23.05 1.50
CA SER A 230 -2.52 24.14 0.63
C SER A 230 -1.00 24.34 0.68
N THR A 231 -0.42 24.20 1.87
CA THR A 231 1.04 24.24 2.07
C THR A 231 1.74 23.08 1.36
N ARG A 232 1.16 21.88 1.36
CA ARG A 232 1.72 20.73 0.59
C ARG A 232 1.74 21.02 -0.90
N THR A 233 0.63 21.55 -1.42
CA THR A 233 0.52 21.91 -2.84
C THR A 233 1.54 22.99 -3.21
N ALA A 234 1.68 24.04 -2.39
CA ALA A 234 2.68 25.10 -2.60
C ALA A 234 4.11 24.56 -2.54
N ALA A 235 4.42 23.65 -1.60
CA ALA A 235 5.74 23.01 -1.51
C ALA A 235 6.08 22.18 -2.76
N MET A 236 5.10 21.54 -3.39
CA MET A 236 5.27 20.86 -4.67
C MET A 236 5.53 21.87 -5.81
N GLU A 237 4.75 22.94 -5.89
CA GLU A 237 4.88 23.98 -6.91
C GLU A 237 6.22 24.70 -6.87
N ASN A 238 6.78 24.89 -5.67
CA ASN A 238 8.06 25.56 -5.45
C ASN A 238 9.27 24.61 -5.51
N GLY A 239 9.05 23.31 -5.70
CA GLY A 239 10.12 22.29 -5.73
C GLY A 239 10.75 21.98 -4.37
N GLU A 240 10.12 22.41 -3.26
CA GLU A 240 10.55 22.01 -1.90
C GLU A 240 10.34 20.53 -1.63
N VAL A 241 9.36 19.93 -2.31
CA VAL A 241 9.13 18.49 -2.39
C VAL A 241 9.02 18.10 -3.86
N MET A 242 9.58 16.95 -4.21
CA MET A 242 9.74 16.48 -5.60
C MET A 242 8.81 15.32 -5.92
N TYR A 243 8.20 14.71 -4.92
CA TYR A 243 7.36 13.54 -5.09
C TYR A 243 6.25 13.51 -4.03
N ALA A 244 5.07 13.15 -4.45
CA ALA A 244 3.92 12.91 -3.59
C ALA A 244 3.21 11.64 -4.06
N ALA A 245 2.97 10.70 -3.14
CA ALA A 245 2.24 9.48 -3.41
C ALA A 245 0.83 9.54 -2.78
N TYR A 246 -0.06 8.73 -3.32
CA TYR A 246 -1.46 8.64 -2.92
C TYR A 246 -2.15 10.02 -3.00
N ASN A 247 -3.00 10.36 -2.03
CA ASN A 247 -3.67 11.65 -1.94
C ASN A 247 -2.96 12.63 -0.98
N ALA A 248 -1.63 12.61 -0.93
CA ALA A 248 -0.87 13.62 -0.18
C ALA A 248 -1.12 15.02 -0.72
N ILE A 249 -1.32 15.16 -2.02
CA ILE A 249 -1.89 16.35 -2.67
C ILE A 249 -3.38 16.08 -2.90
N PRO A 250 -4.30 16.99 -2.54
CA PRO A 250 -5.72 16.86 -2.85
C PRO A 250 -5.96 16.65 -4.35
N ASN A 251 -6.91 15.79 -4.71
CA ASN A 251 -7.17 15.48 -6.11
C ASN A 251 -7.53 16.71 -6.96
N ILE A 252 -8.23 17.69 -6.38
CA ILE A 252 -8.52 18.97 -7.06
C ILE A 252 -7.25 19.73 -7.44
N ASP A 253 -6.25 19.73 -6.55
CA ASP A 253 -4.96 20.35 -6.84
C ASP A 253 -4.14 19.52 -7.83
N ALA A 254 -4.21 18.19 -7.76
CA ALA A 254 -3.55 17.31 -8.72
C ALA A 254 -4.04 17.54 -10.15
N VAL A 255 -5.37 17.78 -10.35
CA VAL A 255 -5.92 18.18 -11.66
C VAL A 255 -5.29 19.48 -12.15
N ARG A 256 -5.16 20.49 -11.28
CA ARG A 256 -4.54 21.77 -11.62
C ARG A 256 -3.03 21.65 -11.88
N LEU A 257 -2.32 20.87 -11.06
CA LEU A 257 -0.88 20.65 -11.21
C LEU A 257 -0.54 19.91 -12.50
N LYS A 258 -1.43 19.04 -12.99
CA LYS A 258 -1.27 18.33 -14.27
C LYS A 258 -1.12 19.24 -15.48
N GLU A 259 -1.65 20.47 -15.40
CA GLU A 259 -1.55 21.46 -16.49
C GLU A 259 -0.18 22.18 -16.53
N ARG A 260 0.72 21.89 -15.58
CA ARG A 260 2.07 22.48 -15.54
C ARG A 260 3.05 21.60 -16.31
N ASP A 261 3.98 22.25 -17.04
CA ASP A 261 5.01 21.55 -17.83
C ASP A 261 6.10 20.89 -16.96
N ASP A 262 6.27 21.35 -15.70
CA ASP A 262 7.32 20.92 -14.78
C ASP A 262 6.86 19.88 -13.75
N ILE A 263 5.56 19.51 -13.74
CA ILE A 263 4.98 18.54 -12.80
C ILE A 263 4.28 17.42 -13.57
N GLY A 264 4.75 16.19 -13.37
CA GLY A 264 4.10 15.00 -13.89
C GLY A 264 3.07 14.43 -12.90
N VAL A 265 1.84 14.19 -13.35
CA VAL A 265 0.80 13.48 -12.58
C VAL A 265 0.48 12.17 -13.26
N THR A 266 0.61 11.07 -12.55
CA THR A 266 0.34 9.71 -13.05
C THR A 266 -0.56 8.93 -12.10
N THR A 267 -1.31 7.98 -12.65
CA THR A 267 -2.07 6.97 -11.90
C THR A 267 -1.37 5.61 -11.90
N ASP A 268 -0.16 5.53 -12.45
CA ASP A 268 0.64 4.31 -12.47
C ASP A 268 1.29 4.05 -11.09
N GLY A 269 1.79 2.83 -10.88
CA GLY A 269 2.49 2.46 -9.65
C GLY A 269 1.62 1.86 -8.55
N TYR A 270 0.32 1.69 -8.76
CA TYR A 270 -0.60 1.11 -7.78
C TYR A 270 -0.94 -0.37 -8.04
N SER A 271 -0.30 -1.00 -9.01
CA SER A 271 -0.60 -2.38 -9.44
C SER A 271 -0.43 -3.43 -8.33
N MET A 272 0.47 -3.21 -7.38
CA MET A 272 0.68 -4.09 -6.24
C MET A 272 -0.35 -3.86 -5.13
N ILE A 273 -0.66 -2.61 -4.80
CA ILE A 273 -1.54 -2.25 -3.68
C ILE A 273 -3.01 -2.35 -4.10
N ASN A 274 -3.35 -1.92 -5.33
CA ASN A 274 -4.72 -1.92 -5.87
C ASN A 274 -5.76 -1.36 -4.89
N PRO A 275 -5.60 -0.15 -4.37
CA PRO A 275 -6.43 0.37 -3.31
C PRO A 275 -7.90 0.44 -3.73
N MET A 276 -8.77 -0.04 -2.86
CA MET A 276 -10.22 0.00 -3.04
C MET A 276 -10.86 0.78 -1.89
N ALA A 277 -11.56 1.87 -2.22
CA ALA A 277 -12.41 2.56 -1.27
C ALA A 277 -13.66 1.71 -0.95
N LEU A 278 -13.96 1.56 0.32
CA LEU A 278 -15.08 0.74 0.80
C LEU A 278 -15.67 1.29 2.10
N ILE A 279 -16.89 0.84 2.41
CA ILE A 279 -17.51 1.01 3.71
C ILE A 279 -17.43 -0.33 4.44
N GLU A 280 -16.78 -0.34 5.58
CA GLU A 280 -16.79 -1.46 6.51
C GLU A 280 -17.97 -1.34 7.44
N PHE A 281 -18.68 -2.43 7.67
CA PHE A 281 -19.79 -2.50 8.59
C PHE A 281 -19.43 -3.39 9.77
N ASN A 282 -19.72 -2.96 10.99
CA ASN A 282 -19.68 -3.86 12.13
C ASN A 282 -20.83 -4.86 12.01
N THR A 283 -20.50 -6.13 11.82
CA THR A 283 -21.48 -7.22 11.70
C THR A 283 -21.53 -8.10 12.93
N LYS A 284 -20.82 -7.75 14.01
CA LYS A 284 -20.88 -8.46 15.29
C LYS A 284 -22.00 -7.95 16.17
N GLU A 285 -22.29 -6.66 16.08
CA GLU A 285 -23.31 -5.98 16.87
C GLU A 285 -23.94 -4.83 16.09
N GLY A 286 -25.08 -4.34 16.56
CA GLY A 286 -25.79 -3.21 15.96
C GLY A 286 -26.63 -3.55 14.72
N PRO A 287 -27.15 -2.53 14.05
CA PRO A 287 -28.15 -2.70 12.98
C PRO A 287 -27.55 -3.32 11.71
N PHE A 288 -26.24 -3.16 11.49
CA PHE A 288 -25.56 -3.61 10.27
C PHE A 288 -25.29 -5.13 10.23
N ILE A 289 -25.71 -5.90 11.25
CA ILE A 289 -25.79 -7.37 11.18
C ILE A 289 -26.76 -7.78 10.07
N ASP A 290 -27.85 -7.05 9.87
CA ASP A 290 -28.81 -7.33 8.81
C ASP A 290 -28.23 -6.97 7.42
N PRO A 291 -28.10 -7.94 6.51
CA PRO A 291 -27.62 -7.69 5.16
C PRO A 291 -28.56 -6.83 4.31
N ALA A 292 -29.86 -6.74 4.67
CA ALA A 292 -30.81 -5.89 3.95
C ALA A 292 -30.41 -4.41 4.03
N ILE A 293 -29.99 -3.94 5.21
CA ILE A 293 -29.52 -2.57 5.41
C ILE A 293 -28.27 -2.30 4.56
N ARG A 294 -27.28 -3.19 4.63
CA ARG A 294 -26.01 -3.03 3.88
C ARG A 294 -26.24 -3.01 2.37
N ARG A 295 -27.17 -3.84 1.87
CA ARG A 295 -27.56 -3.84 0.45
C ARG A 295 -28.29 -2.57 0.05
N ALA A 296 -29.18 -2.06 0.88
CA ALA A 296 -29.88 -0.81 0.63
C ALA A 296 -28.89 0.38 0.56
N ILE A 297 -27.96 0.48 1.50
CA ILE A 297 -26.89 1.49 1.47
C ILE A 297 -26.06 1.37 0.18
N SER A 298 -25.65 0.15 -0.19
CA SER A 298 -24.89 -0.08 -1.42
C SER A 298 -25.67 0.26 -2.69
N THR A 299 -27.01 0.14 -2.66
CA THR A 299 -27.88 0.51 -3.77
C THR A 299 -28.08 2.02 -3.87
N ALA A 300 -28.15 2.73 -2.74
CA ALA A 300 -28.37 4.18 -2.71
C ALA A 300 -27.15 5.00 -3.16
N ILE A 301 -25.93 4.50 -2.94
CA ILE A 301 -24.69 5.26 -3.20
C ILE A 301 -24.45 5.44 -4.70
N ASP A 302 -24.37 6.69 -5.14
CA ASP A 302 -23.93 7.07 -6.48
C ASP A 302 -22.39 7.08 -6.55
N ARG A 303 -21.85 6.00 -7.11
CA ARG A 303 -20.40 5.79 -7.26
C ARG A 303 -19.80 6.71 -8.32
N ARG A 304 -20.58 7.04 -9.36
CA ARG A 304 -20.14 7.98 -10.40
C ARG A 304 -19.98 9.37 -9.82
N PHE A 305 -20.96 9.85 -9.05
CA PHE A 305 -20.83 11.14 -8.37
C PHE A 305 -19.58 11.18 -7.48
N MET A 306 -19.33 10.12 -6.69
CA MET A 306 -18.12 10.06 -5.85
C MET A 306 -16.85 10.17 -6.69
N ILE A 307 -16.75 9.41 -7.77
CA ILE A 307 -15.56 9.42 -8.63
C ILE A 307 -15.39 10.76 -9.30
N ASP A 308 -16.44 11.26 -9.96
CA ASP A 308 -16.34 12.43 -10.83
C ASP A 308 -16.21 13.73 -10.03
N THR A 309 -16.93 13.83 -8.88
CA THR A 309 -17.02 15.07 -8.10
C THR A 309 -16.06 15.09 -6.90
N ILE A 310 -15.93 13.98 -6.17
CA ILE A 310 -15.11 13.95 -4.95
C ILE A 310 -13.67 13.55 -5.26
N PHE A 311 -13.48 12.53 -6.12
CA PHE A 311 -12.16 12.05 -6.51
C PHE A 311 -11.69 12.60 -7.86
N PHE A 312 -12.41 13.56 -8.47
CA PHE A 312 -12.02 14.29 -9.68
C PHE A 312 -11.62 13.38 -10.87
N GLY A 313 -12.36 12.29 -11.05
CA GLY A 313 -12.10 11.31 -12.12
C GLY A 313 -11.01 10.29 -11.79
N TYR A 314 -10.33 10.40 -10.64
CA TYR A 314 -9.33 9.43 -10.21
C TYR A 314 -9.98 8.23 -9.55
N GLY A 315 -10.40 7.26 -10.36
CA GLY A 315 -11.01 6.03 -9.89
C GLY A 315 -11.94 5.40 -10.91
N LYS A 316 -12.49 4.26 -10.53
CA LYS A 316 -13.53 3.55 -11.27
C LYS A 316 -14.44 2.81 -10.30
N PRO A 317 -15.74 2.58 -10.63
CA PRO A 317 -16.63 1.84 -9.75
C PRO A 317 -16.10 0.43 -9.49
N ALA A 318 -16.06 0.04 -8.23
CA ALA A 318 -15.75 -1.33 -7.85
C ALA A 318 -16.97 -2.23 -8.05
N THR A 319 -16.76 -3.40 -8.61
CA THR A 319 -17.81 -4.40 -8.88
C THR A 319 -17.72 -5.63 -7.98
N SER A 320 -16.65 -5.73 -7.18
CA SER A 320 -16.45 -6.81 -6.21
C SER A 320 -15.57 -6.36 -5.06
N ALA A 321 -15.37 -7.24 -4.07
CA ALA A 321 -14.43 -7.04 -2.98
C ALA A 321 -12.95 -7.16 -3.40
N LEU A 322 -12.69 -7.46 -4.68
CA LEU A 322 -11.35 -7.52 -5.26
C LEU A 322 -11.23 -6.48 -6.37
N SER A 323 -10.10 -5.80 -6.43
CA SER A 323 -9.82 -4.85 -7.50
C SER A 323 -9.90 -5.51 -8.87
N SER A 324 -10.53 -4.82 -9.83
CA SER A 324 -10.60 -5.28 -11.23
C SER A 324 -9.23 -5.40 -11.92
N ASN A 325 -8.15 -4.94 -11.27
CA ASN A 325 -6.79 -5.13 -11.77
C ASN A 325 -6.29 -6.56 -11.54
N PHE A 326 -6.88 -7.32 -10.60
CA PHE A 326 -6.59 -8.75 -10.42
C PHE A 326 -7.32 -9.59 -11.49
N LYS A 327 -6.73 -9.71 -12.66
CA LYS A 327 -7.33 -10.40 -13.82
C LYS A 327 -7.59 -11.89 -13.60
N ALA A 328 -6.84 -12.53 -12.67
CA ALA A 328 -6.94 -13.97 -12.41
C ALA A 328 -8.19 -14.39 -11.61
N THR A 329 -8.90 -13.43 -11.00
CA THR A 329 -10.04 -13.69 -10.11
C THR A 329 -11.28 -12.92 -10.56
N ASN A 330 -11.54 -12.91 -11.87
CA ASN A 330 -12.66 -12.16 -12.43
C ASN A 330 -14.01 -12.83 -12.12
N LEU A 331 -14.49 -12.64 -10.87
CA LEU A 331 -15.82 -13.04 -10.42
C LEU A 331 -16.87 -11.94 -10.62
N HIS A 332 -16.55 -10.87 -11.35
CA HIS A 332 -17.42 -9.71 -11.52
C HIS A 332 -18.80 -10.06 -12.09
N ALA A 333 -18.90 -11.07 -12.95
CA ALA A 333 -20.16 -11.52 -13.52
C ALA A 333 -21.08 -12.27 -12.52
N GLU A 334 -20.50 -12.80 -11.44
CA GLU A 334 -21.21 -13.60 -10.43
C GLU A 334 -21.58 -12.80 -9.17
N MET A 335 -21.03 -11.58 -9.03
CA MET A 335 -21.27 -10.73 -7.86
C MET A 335 -22.53 -9.89 -8.05
N PRO A 336 -23.23 -9.54 -6.94
CA PRO A 336 -24.35 -8.59 -6.99
C PRO A 336 -23.92 -7.30 -7.68
N ASN A 337 -24.62 -6.91 -8.74
CA ASN A 337 -24.36 -5.67 -9.44
C ASN A 337 -25.19 -4.55 -8.83
N TYR A 338 -24.53 -3.57 -8.22
CA TYR A 338 -25.19 -2.36 -7.70
C TYR A 338 -25.16 -1.25 -8.76
N PRO A 339 -26.23 -0.39 -8.82
CA PRO A 339 -26.25 0.71 -9.78
C PRO A 339 -25.07 1.65 -9.59
N GLU A 340 -24.38 2.01 -10.68
CA GLU A 340 -23.25 2.95 -10.60
C GLU A 340 -23.69 4.36 -10.17
N ASN A 341 -24.88 4.80 -10.60
CA ASN A 341 -25.44 6.12 -10.28
C ASN A 341 -26.34 6.12 -9.03
N GLY A 342 -26.34 5.03 -8.29
CA GLY A 342 -27.25 4.86 -7.16
C GLY A 342 -28.72 4.72 -7.55
N ASP A 343 -29.53 4.14 -6.66
CA ASP A 343 -30.99 4.06 -6.80
C ASP A 343 -31.63 4.22 -5.41
N VAL A 344 -31.93 5.47 -5.05
CA VAL A 344 -32.55 5.83 -3.77
C VAL A 344 -33.92 5.23 -3.64
N ALA A 345 -34.68 5.14 -4.75
CA ALA A 345 -36.06 4.60 -4.72
C ALA A 345 -36.05 3.09 -4.43
N ALA A 346 -35.17 2.34 -5.12
CA ALA A 346 -34.99 0.90 -4.87
C ALA A 346 -34.45 0.64 -3.45
N ALA A 347 -33.51 1.44 -2.97
CA ALA A 347 -32.98 1.33 -1.62
C ALA A 347 -34.05 1.55 -0.54
N ASN A 348 -34.91 2.55 -0.70
CA ASN A 348 -36.05 2.77 0.19
C ASN A 348 -37.01 1.57 0.17
N ALA A 349 -37.34 1.05 -1.01
CA ALA A 349 -38.21 -0.12 -1.14
C ALA A 349 -37.63 -1.37 -0.45
N MET A 350 -36.30 -1.56 -0.53
CA MET A 350 -35.60 -2.64 0.18
C MET A 350 -35.73 -2.52 1.70
N LEU A 351 -35.58 -1.31 2.25
CA LEU A 351 -35.71 -1.06 3.69
C LEU A 351 -37.15 -1.22 4.16
N ASP A 352 -38.15 -0.75 3.37
CA ASP A 352 -39.57 -0.94 3.66
C ASP A 352 -39.94 -2.41 3.67
N ALA A 353 -39.49 -3.18 2.69
CA ALA A 353 -39.71 -4.63 2.61
C ALA A 353 -39.03 -5.41 3.77
N ALA A 354 -37.92 -4.90 4.29
CA ALA A 354 -37.22 -5.46 5.45
C ALA A 354 -37.83 -5.03 6.81
N GLY A 355 -38.87 -4.18 6.80
CA GLY A 355 -39.58 -3.75 8.01
C GLY A 355 -38.96 -2.53 8.72
N TYR A 356 -38.02 -1.83 8.10
CA TYR A 356 -37.42 -0.61 8.64
C TYR A 356 -38.25 0.62 8.25
N ALA A 357 -39.39 0.83 8.97
CA ALA A 357 -40.26 1.98 8.74
C ALA A 357 -39.61 3.30 9.16
N ARG A 358 -39.99 4.40 8.51
CA ARG A 358 -39.60 5.75 8.95
C ARG A 358 -40.43 6.16 10.16
N ASP A 359 -39.82 6.84 11.13
CA ASP A 359 -40.51 7.50 12.24
C ASP A 359 -41.20 8.82 11.79
N ALA A 360 -41.75 9.57 12.74
CA ALA A 360 -42.44 10.83 12.47
C ALA A 360 -41.49 11.91 11.87
N ASP A 361 -40.19 11.81 12.11
CA ASP A 361 -39.18 12.72 11.60
C ASP A 361 -38.59 12.24 10.26
N GLY A 362 -39.08 11.11 9.74
CA GLY A 362 -38.59 10.52 8.51
C GLY A 362 -37.36 9.65 8.66
N VAL A 363 -36.92 9.37 9.89
CA VAL A 363 -35.72 8.60 10.21
C VAL A 363 -36.09 7.14 10.44
N ARG A 364 -35.29 6.22 9.89
CA ARG A 364 -35.41 4.76 10.10
C ARG A 364 -34.48 4.29 11.21
N MET A 365 -33.29 4.86 11.23
CA MET A 365 -32.26 4.58 12.22
C MET A 365 -31.21 5.68 12.27
N ARG A 366 -30.40 5.68 13.35
CA ARG A 366 -29.25 6.56 13.53
C ARG A 366 -28.01 5.70 13.64
N ALA A 367 -26.90 6.19 13.06
CA ALA A 367 -25.63 5.48 13.11
C ALA A 367 -24.44 6.43 13.01
N VAL A 368 -23.26 5.93 13.40
CA VAL A 368 -22.00 6.65 13.32
C VAL A 368 -21.16 6.12 12.15
N LEU A 369 -20.62 7.04 11.36
CA LEU A 369 -19.67 6.73 10.29
C LEU A 369 -18.30 7.31 10.63
N ASP A 370 -17.35 6.45 10.85
CA ASP A 370 -15.95 6.80 11.03
C ASP A 370 -15.29 7.09 9.70
N ILE A 371 -14.48 8.14 9.65
CA ILE A 371 -13.78 8.56 8.44
C ILE A 371 -12.29 8.33 8.62
N ILE A 372 -11.68 7.58 7.68
CA ILE A 372 -10.22 7.42 7.66
C ILE A 372 -9.53 8.80 7.66
N PRO A 373 -8.57 9.06 8.56
CA PRO A 373 -7.96 10.38 8.73
C PRO A 373 -6.83 10.66 7.72
N TYR A 374 -7.07 10.39 6.42
CA TYR A 374 -6.06 10.46 5.36
C TYR A 374 -6.32 11.59 4.35
N GLY A 375 -6.95 12.66 4.78
CA GLY A 375 -7.03 13.89 4.00
C GLY A 375 -8.44 14.34 3.62
N GLU A 376 -8.49 15.41 2.84
CA GLU A 376 -9.73 16.16 2.57
C GLU A 376 -10.71 15.38 1.68
N ASP A 377 -10.21 14.62 0.71
CA ASP A 377 -11.08 13.86 -0.19
C ASP A 377 -11.92 12.81 0.58
N TRP A 378 -11.35 12.21 1.63
CA TRP A 378 -12.07 11.30 2.52
C TRP A 378 -13.12 12.01 3.38
N ARG A 379 -12.83 13.25 3.82
CA ARG A 379 -13.82 14.07 4.53
C ARG A 379 -15.03 14.36 3.63
N ARG A 380 -14.77 14.76 2.38
CA ARG A 380 -15.83 15.01 1.39
C ARG A 380 -16.61 13.73 1.06
N ALA A 381 -15.94 12.60 0.96
CA ALA A 381 -16.59 11.30 0.81
C ALA A 381 -17.55 11.01 1.98
N GLY A 382 -17.11 11.27 3.22
CA GLY A 382 -17.95 11.14 4.41
C GLY A 382 -19.20 12.03 4.37
N GLU A 383 -19.07 13.30 4.01
CA GLU A 383 -20.20 14.24 3.90
C GLU A 383 -21.20 13.78 2.83
N TYR A 384 -20.73 13.33 1.67
CA TYR A 384 -21.59 12.75 0.64
C TYR A 384 -22.30 11.49 1.14
N LEU A 385 -21.60 10.56 1.79
CA LEU A 385 -22.18 9.34 2.32
C LEU A 385 -23.25 9.63 3.37
N LYS A 386 -23.03 10.62 4.23
CA LYS A 386 -24.05 11.11 5.18
C LYS A 386 -25.31 11.56 4.46
N GLN A 387 -25.17 12.35 3.37
CA GLN A 387 -26.30 12.78 2.56
C GLN A 387 -27.02 11.58 1.92
N ALA A 388 -26.29 10.72 1.21
CA ALA A 388 -26.85 9.56 0.50
C ALA A 388 -27.60 8.59 1.43
N MET A 389 -27.09 8.40 2.66
CA MET A 389 -27.77 7.59 3.67
C MET A 389 -28.98 8.31 4.26
N GLY A 390 -28.93 9.64 4.42
CA GLY A 390 -30.07 10.46 4.82
C GLY A 390 -31.25 10.34 3.86
N ASP A 391 -31.02 10.29 2.55
CA ASP A 391 -32.05 10.13 1.51
C ASP A 391 -32.83 8.81 1.67
N ILE A 392 -32.24 7.80 2.27
CA ILE A 392 -32.88 6.52 2.61
C ILE A 392 -33.30 6.42 4.08
N GLY A 393 -33.28 7.54 4.83
CA GLY A 393 -33.73 7.61 6.22
C GLY A 393 -32.74 7.12 7.26
N ILE A 394 -31.47 6.99 6.92
CA ILE A 394 -30.40 6.65 7.87
C ILE A 394 -29.66 7.95 8.24
N GLU A 395 -29.90 8.44 9.46
CA GLU A 395 -29.25 9.65 9.97
C GLU A 395 -27.85 9.33 10.46
N ILE A 396 -26.84 9.97 9.85
CA ILE A 396 -25.42 9.68 10.10
C ILE A 396 -24.75 10.79 10.89
N GLU A 397 -24.11 10.40 11.98
CA GLU A 397 -23.10 11.21 12.66
C GLU A 397 -21.72 10.88 12.10
N LEU A 398 -20.97 11.89 11.63
CA LEU A 398 -19.61 11.70 11.14
C LEU A 398 -18.61 11.84 12.29
N ARG A 399 -17.68 10.90 12.40
CA ARG A 399 -16.62 10.92 13.41
C ARG A 399 -15.26 11.07 12.75
N TYR A 400 -14.51 12.08 13.22
CA TYR A 400 -13.16 12.39 12.76
C TYR A 400 -12.19 12.31 13.93
N GLU A 401 -11.11 11.56 13.77
CA GLU A 401 -10.09 11.34 14.80
C GLU A 401 -8.70 11.45 14.19
N ASP A 402 -7.65 11.47 15.03
CA ASP A 402 -6.29 11.24 14.55
C ASP A 402 -6.03 9.75 14.24
N VAL A 403 -4.96 9.48 13.49
CA VAL A 403 -4.64 8.12 13.04
C VAL A 403 -4.46 7.13 14.21
N PRO A 404 -3.69 7.43 15.27
CA PRO A 404 -3.54 6.52 16.42
C PRO A 404 -4.86 6.20 17.12
N THR A 405 -5.70 7.20 17.35
CA THR A 405 -7.00 7.05 18.02
C THR A 405 -7.95 6.22 17.16
N TRP A 406 -8.06 6.55 15.88
CA TRP A 406 -8.89 5.82 14.92
C TRP A 406 -8.45 4.34 14.81
N LEU A 407 -7.15 4.05 14.63
CA LEU A 407 -6.63 2.68 14.56
C LEU A 407 -6.94 1.88 15.82
N LYS A 408 -6.74 2.49 17.00
CA LYS A 408 -7.02 1.83 18.27
C LYS A 408 -8.49 1.49 18.40
N ARG A 409 -9.37 2.44 18.11
CA ARG A 409 -10.79 2.27 18.30
C ARG A 409 -11.39 1.29 17.28
N VAL A 410 -11.14 1.52 15.98
CA VAL A 410 -11.73 0.72 14.91
C VAL A 410 -11.13 -0.69 14.87
N TYR A 411 -9.81 -0.81 14.81
CA TYR A 411 -9.16 -2.11 14.52
C TYR A 411 -8.67 -2.88 15.73
N HIS A 412 -8.34 -2.22 16.86
CA HIS A 412 -7.95 -2.94 18.07
C HIS A 412 -9.14 -3.23 18.97
N ASN A 413 -10.00 -2.24 19.20
CA ASN A 413 -11.13 -2.37 20.11
C ASN A 413 -12.40 -2.87 19.41
N TYR A 414 -12.49 -2.80 18.07
CA TYR A 414 -13.69 -3.08 17.28
C TYR A 414 -14.88 -2.17 17.64
N ASP A 415 -14.60 -0.98 18.13
CA ASP A 415 -15.59 0.02 18.56
C ASP A 415 -15.93 0.97 17.41
N PHE A 416 -16.77 0.50 16.50
CA PHE A 416 -17.32 1.25 15.37
C PHE A 416 -18.63 0.64 14.90
N GLU A 417 -19.46 1.42 14.24
CA GLU A 417 -20.66 0.93 13.53
C GLU A 417 -20.40 0.82 12.03
N MET A 418 -19.92 1.90 11.43
CA MET A 418 -19.43 1.95 10.05
C MET A 418 -18.11 2.70 10.00
N ASN A 419 -17.27 2.34 9.04
CA ASN A 419 -15.99 2.97 8.79
C ASN A 419 -15.76 3.10 7.28
N VAL A 420 -15.50 4.30 6.78
CA VAL A 420 -15.05 4.48 5.40
C VAL A 420 -13.54 4.46 5.34
N ASN A 421 -13.01 3.61 4.50
CA ASN A 421 -11.59 3.32 4.41
C ASN A 421 -11.22 2.85 3.00
N TYR A 422 -9.94 2.52 2.79
CA TYR A 422 -9.43 1.80 1.62
C TYR A 422 -8.47 0.68 2.02
N PHE A 423 -8.44 -0.36 1.23
CA PHE A 423 -7.49 -1.48 1.31
C PHE A 423 -6.86 -1.75 -0.06
#